data_0a4a3357c86897344540fa3f3167cbaf
#
_entry.id   0a4a3357c86897344540fa3f3167cbaf
#
_cell.length_a   1.000
_cell.length_b   1.000
_cell.length_c   1.000
_cell.angle_alpha   90.00
_cell.angle_beta   90.00
_cell.angle_gamma   90.00
#
_symmetry.space_group_name_H-M   'P 1'
#
loop_
_entity.id
_entity.type
_entity.pdbx_description
1 polymer ?
#
loop_
_entity_poly.entity_id
_entity_poly.type
_entity_poly.pdbx_seq_one_letter_code
_entity_poly.pdbx_strand_id
1 'polypeptide(L)'
;MLNDKGESVKAGYLVLTKPWPGMLRGIYRDPQRFQAQYWNRYPGVYFTGDGAKLDEEGYFWLLGRVDDVMNISGHRVSTMEVESALVDHPLVAEAAVIGRPHEIKGQAIAAFVTIKDGTTGSKELMEELKGHVTKKIGALARPDDLIFASDLPKTRSGKIMRRLLRDIAEGKALGDTTTLADPAVVARLKDQYGEEE
;
A
#
# COMPACT_ATOMS: atom_id res chain seq x y z
N MET A 1 -11.88 2.59 -17.56
CA MET A 1 -11.96 3.00 -16.14
C MET A 1 -13.22 3.81 -15.89
N LEU A 2 -13.69 3.84 -14.63
CA LEU A 2 -14.89 4.59 -14.24
C LEU A 2 -14.54 5.58 -13.11
N ASN A 3 -15.27 6.72 -13.07
CA ASN A 3 -15.24 7.62 -11.92
C ASN A 3 -16.27 7.19 -10.84
N ASP A 4 -16.40 7.95 -9.75
CA ASP A 4 -17.35 7.63 -8.67
C ASP A 4 -18.82 7.59 -9.12
N LYS A 5 -19.15 8.27 -10.23
CA LYS A 5 -20.51 8.27 -10.82
C LYS A 5 -20.76 7.12 -11.80
N GLY A 6 -19.74 6.28 -12.07
CA GLY A 6 -19.82 5.20 -13.06
C GLY A 6 -19.65 5.67 -14.51
N GLU A 7 -19.16 6.86 -14.74
CA GLU A 7 -18.90 7.41 -16.07
C GLU A 7 -17.51 6.99 -16.55
N SER A 8 -17.35 6.74 -17.85
CA SER A 8 -16.06 6.36 -18.44
C SER A 8 -15.08 7.53 -18.46
N VAL A 9 -13.86 7.28 -17.93
CA VAL A 9 -12.80 8.28 -17.81
C VAL A 9 -11.44 7.68 -18.20
N LYS A 10 -10.47 8.56 -18.55
CA LYS A 10 -9.08 8.14 -18.84
C LYS A 10 -8.24 7.84 -17.59
N ALA A 11 -8.64 8.31 -16.43
CA ALA A 11 -8.01 7.98 -15.14
C ALA A 11 -9.09 7.79 -14.08
N GLY A 12 -9.08 6.65 -13.38
CA GLY A 12 -10.11 6.32 -12.40
C GLY A 12 -10.00 4.88 -11.92
N TYR A 13 -11.11 4.29 -11.55
CA TYR A 13 -11.19 2.92 -11.06
C TYR A 13 -11.14 1.92 -12.21
N LEU A 14 -10.24 0.96 -12.12
CA LEU A 14 -10.15 -0.13 -13.09
C LEU A 14 -11.33 -1.08 -12.90
N VAL A 15 -12.04 -1.35 -13.99
CA VAL A 15 -13.14 -2.31 -14.01
C VAL A 15 -13.02 -3.25 -15.20
N LEU A 16 -13.57 -4.46 -15.07
CA LEU A 16 -13.65 -5.43 -16.15
C LEU A 16 -15.12 -5.59 -16.57
N THR A 17 -15.40 -5.27 -17.84
CA THR A 17 -16.76 -5.20 -18.38
C THR A 17 -17.25 -6.50 -18.99
N LYS A 18 -16.35 -7.50 -19.15
CA LYS A 18 -16.69 -8.81 -19.71
C LYS A 18 -16.12 -9.93 -18.82
N PRO A 19 -16.86 -11.03 -18.66
CA PRO A 19 -16.35 -12.19 -17.93
C PRO A 19 -15.20 -12.86 -18.71
N TRP A 20 -14.33 -13.58 -17.96
CA TRP A 20 -13.26 -14.40 -18.52
C TRP A 20 -13.18 -15.74 -17.76
N PRO A 21 -12.54 -16.79 -18.32
CA PRO A 21 -12.55 -18.12 -17.72
C PRO A 21 -11.98 -18.21 -16.29
N GLY A 22 -10.97 -17.41 -15.96
CA GLY A 22 -10.33 -17.35 -14.64
C GLY A 22 -11.00 -16.38 -13.66
N MET A 23 -12.17 -15.81 -13.98
CA MET A 23 -12.86 -14.85 -13.12
C MET A 23 -13.23 -15.46 -11.77
N LEU A 24 -13.02 -14.69 -10.69
CA LEU A 24 -13.46 -15.10 -9.35
C LEU A 24 -14.98 -15.35 -9.33
N ARG A 25 -15.38 -16.51 -8.83
CA ARG A 25 -16.80 -16.94 -8.78
C ARG A 25 -17.44 -16.80 -7.41
N GLY A 26 -16.65 -16.47 -6.37
CA GLY A 26 -17.15 -16.30 -5.01
C GLY A 26 -16.02 -16.30 -3.99
N ILE A 27 -16.38 -15.94 -2.74
CA ILE A 27 -15.54 -16.10 -1.55
C ILE A 27 -16.12 -17.27 -0.76
N TYR A 28 -15.26 -18.17 -0.31
CA TYR A 28 -15.69 -19.37 0.42
C TYR A 28 -16.50 -18.99 1.67
N ARG A 29 -17.71 -19.50 1.74
CA ARG A 29 -18.69 -19.26 2.80
C ARG A 29 -19.04 -17.79 3.07
N ASP A 30 -18.71 -16.88 2.14
CA ASP A 30 -18.99 -15.44 2.29
C ASP A 30 -19.46 -14.80 0.97
N PRO A 31 -20.65 -15.15 0.49
CA PRO A 31 -21.20 -14.60 -0.74
C PRO A 31 -21.55 -13.11 -0.62
N GLN A 32 -21.87 -12.62 0.57
CA GLN A 32 -22.20 -11.21 0.80
C GLN A 32 -20.97 -10.34 0.61
N ARG A 33 -19.82 -10.74 1.13
CA ARG A 33 -18.53 -10.06 0.94
C ARG A 33 -18.12 -10.08 -0.53
N PHE A 34 -18.36 -11.19 -1.25
CA PHE A 34 -18.10 -11.27 -2.68
C PHE A 34 -18.87 -10.20 -3.46
N GLN A 35 -20.17 -10.07 -3.18
CA GLN A 35 -21.02 -9.04 -3.81
C GLN A 35 -20.56 -7.63 -3.42
N ALA A 36 -20.39 -7.37 -2.13
CA ALA A 36 -20.00 -6.05 -1.63
C ALA A 36 -18.68 -5.56 -2.20
N GLN A 37 -17.69 -6.45 -2.30
CA GLN A 37 -16.33 -6.07 -2.69
C GLN A 37 -16.14 -5.91 -4.19
N TYR A 38 -16.82 -6.72 -5.01
CA TYR A 38 -16.53 -6.81 -6.45
C TYR A 38 -17.66 -6.34 -7.36
N TRP A 39 -18.94 -6.27 -6.88
CA TRP A 39 -20.08 -6.07 -7.74
C TRP A 39 -21.01 -4.92 -7.35
N ASN A 40 -21.03 -4.53 -6.07
CA ASN A 40 -22.00 -3.54 -5.60
C ASN A 40 -21.65 -2.10 -6.00
N ARG A 41 -20.36 -1.82 -6.25
CA ARG A 41 -19.93 -0.46 -6.58
C ARG A 41 -20.45 0.00 -7.93
N TYR A 42 -20.38 -0.86 -8.93
CA TYR A 42 -20.85 -0.59 -10.29
C TYR A 42 -21.66 -1.77 -10.80
N PRO A 43 -22.99 -1.63 -10.95
CA PRO A 43 -23.83 -2.72 -11.42
C PRO A 43 -23.39 -3.26 -12.78
N GLY A 44 -23.25 -4.59 -12.89
CA GLY A 44 -22.93 -5.27 -14.15
C GLY A 44 -21.45 -5.27 -14.57
N VAL A 45 -20.54 -4.64 -13.80
CA VAL A 45 -19.10 -4.68 -14.07
C VAL A 45 -18.30 -5.11 -12.83
N TYR A 46 -17.24 -5.86 -13.07
CA TYR A 46 -16.37 -6.34 -12.01
C TYR A 46 -15.40 -5.22 -11.57
N PHE A 47 -15.47 -4.82 -10.31
CA PHE A 47 -14.57 -3.85 -9.71
C PHE A 47 -13.30 -4.53 -9.21
N THR A 48 -12.13 -4.17 -9.76
CA THR A 48 -10.85 -4.81 -9.40
C THR A 48 -10.30 -4.35 -8.05
N GLY A 49 -10.72 -3.18 -7.59
CA GLY A 49 -10.16 -2.51 -6.42
C GLY A 49 -8.86 -1.75 -6.71
N ASP A 50 -8.50 -1.59 -7.98
CA ASP A 50 -7.30 -0.88 -8.42
C ASP A 50 -7.66 0.43 -9.12
N GLY A 51 -6.77 1.43 -9.00
CA GLY A 51 -6.77 2.62 -9.82
C GLY A 51 -5.91 2.45 -11.06
N ALA A 52 -6.32 3.08 -12.16
CA ALA A 52 -5.53 3.07 -13.39
C ALA A 52 -5.70 4.37 -14.17
N LYS A 53 -4.74 4.68 -15.04
CA LYS A 53 -4.84 5.70 -16.07
C LYS A 53 -4.52 5.12 -17.45
N LEU A 54 -5.11 5.69 -18.48
CA LEU A 54 -4.83 5.41 -19.89
C LEU A 54 -3.99 6.57 -20.44
N ASP A 55 -2.84 6.27 -21.03
CA ASP A 55 -2.04 7.27 -21.71
C ASP A 55 -2.55 7.57 -23.13
N GLU A 56 -1.84 8.45 -23.84
CA GLU A 56 -2.20 8.87 -25.20
C GLU A 56 -2.00 7.75 -26.23
N GLU A 57 -1.11 6.79 -25.93
CA GLU A 57 -0.80 5.66 -26.81
C GLU A 57 -1.75 4.47 -26.57
N GLY A 58 -2.61 4.54 -25.53
CA GLY A 58 -3.58 3.50 -25.19
C GLY A 58 -3.08 2.45 -24.21
N TYR A 59 -1.95 2.67 -23.53
CA TYR A 59 -1.47 1.77 -22.47
C TYR A 59 -2.10 2.08 -21.12
N PHE A 60 -2.37 1.02 -20.37
CA PHE A 60 -2.87 1.12 -19.00
C PHE A 60 -1.71 1.20 -18.01
N TRP A 61 -1.71 2.26 -17.21
CA TRP A 61 -0.82 2.43 -16.07
C TRP A 61 -1.58 2.14 -14.78
N LEU A 62 -1.19 1.09 -14.08
CA LEU A 62 -1.78 0.74 -12.79
C LEU A 62 -1.23 1.66 -11.71
N LEU A 63 -2.12 2.31 -10.96
CA LEU A 63 -1.79 3.28 -9.91
C LEU A 63 -1.82 2.67 -8.51
N GLY A 64 -2.04 1.35 -8.42
CA GLY A 64 -2.13 0.61 -7.17
C GLY A 64 -3.56 0.44 -6.67
N ARG A 65 -3.67 -0.07 -5.45
CA ARG A 65 -4.95 -0.31 -4.79
C ARG A 65 -5.64 1.01 -4.42
N VAL A 66 -6.95 1.05 -4.60
CA VAL A 66 -7.75 2.23 -4.23
C VAL A 66 -7.76 2.45 -2.71
N ASP A 67 -7.71 1.36 -1.95
CA ASP A 67 -7.66 1.33 -0.49
C ASP A 67 -6.26 1.62 0.08
N ASP A 68 -5.22 1.61 -0.76
CA ASP A 68 -3.84 1.97 -0.38
C ASP A 68 -3.46 3.42 -0.76
N VAL A 69 -4.40 4.20 -1.29
CA VAL A 69 -4.19 5.64 -1.53
C VAL A 69 -4.37 6.39 -0.22
N MET A 70 -3.33 7.12 0.19
CA MET A 70 -3.34 7.94 1.40
C MET A 70 -3.92 9.32 1.11
N ASN A 71 -4.60 9.90 2.11
CA ASN A 71 -5.10 11.28 2.06
C ASN A 71 -4.32 12.15 3.05
N ILE A 72 -3.30 12.82 2.53
CA ILE A 72 -2.38 13.66 3.31
C ILE A 72 -2.78 15.13 3.12
N SER A 73 -3.29 15.75 4.14
CA SER A 73 -3.72 17.18 4.09
C SER A 73 -4.63 17.49 2.90
N GLY A 74 -5.56 16.57 2.57
CA GLY A 74 -6.49 16.73 1.45
C GLY A 74 -5.95 16.28 0.09
N HIS A 75 -4.68 15.89 -0.01
CA HIS A 75 -4.07 15.40 -1.26
C HIS A 75 -3.99 13.88 -1.28
N ARG A 76 -4.22 13.29 -2.45
CA ARG A 76 -4.12 11.84 -2.65
C ARG A 76 -2.68 11.47 -3.01
N VAL A 77 -2.03 10.69 -2.16
CA VAL A 77 -0.65 10.19 -2.34
C VAL A 77 -0.71 8.67 -2.45
N SER A 78 -0.13 8.13 -3.52
CA SER A 78 -0.05 6.68 -3.72
C SER A 78 1.04 6.07 -2.83
N THR A 79 0.73 5.00 -2.09
CA THR A 79 1.74 4.22 -1.38
C THR A 79 2.81 3.70 -2.33
N MET A 80 2.42 3.26 -3.53
CA MET A 80 3.34 2.72 -4.54
C MET A 80 4.34 3.75 -5.06
N GLU A 81 3.95 5.03 -5.19
CA GLU A 81 4.88 6.09 -5.60
C GLU A 81 5.96 6.31 -4.55
N VAL A 82 5.57 6.33 -3.27
CA VAL A 82 6.51 6.49 -2.15
C VAL A 82 7.42 5.25 -2.02
N GLU A 83 6.86 4.05 -2.14
CA GLU A 83 7.62 2.79 -2.15
C GLU A 83 8.63 2.77 -3.30
N SER A 84 8.21 3.13 -4.51
CA SER A 84 9.09 3.19 -5.69
C SER A 84 10.23 4.18 -5.51
N ALA A 85 9.95 5.35 -4.92
CA ALA A 85 10.98 6.34 -4.63
C ALA A 85 11.98 5.84 -3.58
N LEU A 86 11.51 5.10 -2.54
CA LEU A 86 12.40 4.51 -1.54
C LEU A 86 13.28 3.41 -2.15
N VAL A 87 12.70 2.51 -2.96
CA VAL A 87 13.43 1.39 -3.60
C VAL A 87 14.42 1.89 -4.68
N ASP A 88 14.20 3.05 -5.28
CA ASP A 88 15.16 3.70 -6.18
C ASP A 88 16.48 4.09 -5.48
N HIS A 89 16.48 4.18 -4.16
CA HIS A 89 17.70 4.45 -3.41
C HIS A 89 18.62 3.22 -3.36
N PRO A 90 19.95 3.38 -3.65
CA PRO A 90 20.86 2.24 -3.81
C PRO A 90 21.00 1.34 -2.57
N LEU A 91 20.76 1.84 -1.37
CA LEU A 91 20.85 1.10 -0.11
C LEU A 91 19.56 0.40 0.30
N VAL A 92 18.43 0.64 -0.38
CA VAL A 92 17.15 0.03 -0.07
C VAL A 92 16.96 -1.27 -0.85
N ALA A 93 16.55 -2.33 -0.17
CA ALA A 93 16.20 -3.61 -0.78
C ALA A 93 14.70 -3.70 -1.06
N GLU A 94 13.88 -3.38 -0.07
CA GLU A 94 12.41 -3.38 -0.16
C GLU A 94 11.83 -2.24 0.68
N ALA A 95 10.65 -1.79 0.32
CA ALA A 95 9.89 -0.82 1.09
C ALA A 95 8.40 -1.16 1.07
N ALA A 96 7.73 -0.89 2.17
CA ALA A 96 6.28 -0.91 2.27
C ALA A 96 5.79 0.36 2.96
N VAL A 97 4.78 0.97 2.40
CA VAL A 97 4.24 2.25 2.89
C VAL A 97 2.77 2.09 3.24
N ILE A 98 2.40 2.68 4.36
CA ILE A 98 0.99 2.75 4.80
C ILE A 98 0.65 4.17 5.27
N GLY A 99 -0.62 4.52 5.19
CA GLY A 99 -1.15 5.68 5.90
C GLY A 99 -1.61 5.28 7.29
N ARG A 100 -1.21 6.04 8.32
CA ARG A 100 -1.76 5.94 9.67
C ARG A 100 -2.55 7.19 10.04
N PRO A 101 -3.55 7.11 10.94
CA PRO A 101 -4.30 8.29 11.37
C PRO A 101 -3.37 9.38 11.94
N HIS A 102 -3.68 10.64 11.63
CA HIS A 102 -2.96 11.80 12.14
C HIS A 102 -3.94 12.96 12.38
N GLU A 103 -3.91 13.58 13.55
CA GLU A 103 -4.89 14.58 13.98
C GLU A 103 -5.01 15.78 13.05
N ILE A 104 -3.90 16.28 12.51
CA ILE A 104 -3.88 17.50 11.68
C ILE A 104 -3.95 17.17 10.19
N LYS A 105 -3.20 16.17 9.73
CA LYS A 105 -3.06 15.83 8.30
C LYS A 105 -4.14 14.89 7.78
N GLY A 106 -4.98 14.34 8.66
CA GLY A 106 -5.88 13.23 8.39
C GLY A 106 -5.12 11.89 8.39
N GLN A 107 -4.09 11.78 7.57
CA GLN A 107 -3.15 10.65 7.61
C GLN A 107 -1.70 11.13 7.59
N ALA A 108 -0.82 10.37 8.24
CA ALA A 108 0.64 10.48 8.16
C ALA A 108 1.20 9.28 7.40
N ILE A 109 2.34 9.45 6.76
CA ILE A 109 3.01 8.41 5.98
C ILE A 109 3.96 7.64 6.89
N ALA A 110 3.74 6.34 7.07
CA ALA A 110 4.68 5.44 7.72
C ALA A 110 5.30 4.48 6.69
N ALA A 111 6.64 4.48 6.63
CA ALA A 111 7.43 3.67 5.72
C ALA A 111 8.22 2.61 6.50
N PHE A 112 8.10 1.36 6.09
CA PHE A 112 8.89 0.24 6.58
C PHE A 112 9.89 -0.13 5.50
N VAL A 113 11.18 -0.10 5.82
CA VAL A 113 12.26 -0.22 4.84
C VAL A 113 13.20 -1.35 5.24
N THR A 114 13.43 -2.28 4.33
CA THR A 114 14.49 -3.26 4.42
C THR A 114 15.70 -2.75 3.65
N ILE A 115 16.83 -2.60 4.33
CA ILE A 115 18.09 -2.16 3.71
C ILE A 115 18.90 -3.35 3.21
N LYS A 116 19.77 -3.09 2.22
CA LYS A 116 20.63 -4.14 1.66
C LYS A 116 21.67 -4.61 2.65
N ASP A 117 22.11 -5.87 2.49
CA ASP A 117 23.16 -6.47 3.30
C ASP A 117 24.43 -5.61 3.34
N GLY A 118 25.06 -5.57 4.51
CA GLY A 118 26.26 -4.76 4.74
C GLY A 118 25.98 -3.29 5.08
N THR A 119 24.71 -2.85 5.07
CA THR A 119 24.30 -1.51 5.49
C THR A 119 23.68 -1.58 6.90
N THR A 120 24.00 -0.60 7.73
CA THR A 120 23.39 -0.46 9.07
C THR A 120 22.40 0.71 9.06
N GLY A 121 21.21 0.48 9.60
CA GLY A 121 20.23 1.53 9.80
C GLY A 121 20.73 2.58 10.79
N SER A 122 20.65 3.85 10.42
CA SER A 122 21.01 4.97 11.27
C SER A 122 20.03 6.14 11.10
N LYS A 123 20.04 7.09 12.03
CA LYS A 123 19.23 8.31 11.93
C LYS A 123 19.60 9.14 10.69
N GLU A 124 20.88 9.17 10.32
CA GLU A 124 21.37 9.88 9.14
C GLU A 124 20.82 9.26 7.86
N LEU A 125 20.87 7.93 7.74
CA LEU A 125 20.28 7.21 6.59
C LEU A 125 18.75 7.39 6.53
N MET A 126 18.08 7.39 7.69
CA MET A 126 16.64 7.67 7.75
C MET A 126 16.29 9.03 7.16
N GLU A 127 17.02 10.08 7.54
CA GLU A 127 16.80 11.43 7.04
C GLU A 127 17.20 11.57 5.56
N GLU A 128 18.24 10.87 5.11
CA GLU A 128 18.63 10.76 3.71
C GLU A 128 17.52 10.15 2.86
N LEU A 129 16.93 9.03 3.30
CA LEU A 129 15.82 8.36 2.61
C LEU A 129 14.56 9.23 2.55
N LYS A 130 14.20 9.89 3.66
CA LYS A 130 13.09 10.87 3.69
C LYS A 130 13.36 12.04 2.74
N GLY A 131 14.58 12.52 2.70
CA GLY A 131 15.03 13.57 1.76
C GLY A 131 14.99 13.12 0.31
N HIS A 132 15.35 11.86 0.03
CA HIS A 132 15.29 11.27 -1.30
C HIS A 132 13.86 11.21 -1.84
N VAL A 133 12.90 10.75 -1.03
CA VAL A 133 11.46 10.79 -1.38
C VAL A 133 10.99 12.21 -1.66
N THR A 134 11.37 13.17 -0.81
CA THR A 134 11.03 14.58 -1.00
C THR A 134 11.54 15.11 -2.33
N LYS A 135 12.76 14.78 -2.72
CA LYS A 135 13.38 15.20 -3.98
C LYS A 135 12.71 14.57 -5.20
N LYS A 136 12.27 13.30 -5.08
CA LYS A 136 11.67 12.54 -6.19
C LYS A 136 10.21 12.90 -6.45
N ILE A 137 9.42 13.07 -5.39
CA ILE A 137 7.95 13.22 -5.49
C ILE A 137 7.51 14.60 -5.02
N GLY A 138 8.13 15.12 -3.94
CA GLY A 138 7.76 16.38 -3.32
C GLY A 138 7.60 16.27 -1.80
N ALA A 139 7.54 17.41 -1.12
CA ALA A 139 7.52 17.49 0.34
C ALA A 139 6.28 16.82 0.97
N LEU A 140 5.16 16.79 0.25
CA LEU A 140 3.91 16.18 0.73
C LEU A 140 4.02 14.67 0.91
N ALA A 141 4.86 14.01 0.10
CA ALA A 141 5.09 12.57 0.13
C ALA A 141 6.22 12.15 1.09
N ARG A 142 6.85 13.11 1.78
CA ARG A 142 7.89 12.82 2.77
C ARG A 142 7.32 11.95 3.89
N PRO A 143 7.90 10.77 4.17
CA PRO A 143 7.46 9.94 5.28
C PRO A 143 7.61 10.67 6.64
N ASP A 144 6.55 10.63 7.45
CA ASP A 144 6.59 11.09 8.82
C ASP A 144 7.45 10.11 9.65
N ASP A 145 7.13 8.81 9.55
CA ASP A 145 7.86 7.75 10.19
C ASP A 145 8.59 6.89 9.15
N LEU A 146 9.83 6.50 9.45
CA LEU A 146 10.59 5.54 8.66
C LEU A 146 11.25 4.55 9.60
N ILE A 147 10.90 3.28 9.46
CA ILE A 147 11.34 2.19 10.33
C ILE A 147 12.19 1.22 9.51
N PHE A 148 13.40 0.93 9.98
CA PHE A 148 14.21 -0.13 9.39
C PHE A 148 13.74 -1.48 9.89
N ALA A 149 13.28 -2.32 8.98
CA ALA A 149 12.82 -3.66 9.27
C ALA A 149 13.80 -4.70 8.74
N SER A 150 14.01 -5.77 9.47
CA SER A 150 14.84 -6.89 9.00
C SER A 150 14.17 -7.66 7.85
N ASP A 151 12.84 -7.67 7.81
CA ASP A 151 12.00 -8.21 6.74
C ASP A 151 10.60 -7.60 6.85
N LEU A 152 9.83 -7.70 5.76
CA LEU A 152 8.43 -7.23 5.71
C LEU A 152 7.47 -8.43 5.82
N PRO A 153 6.29 -8.26 6.47
CA PRO A 153 5.30 -9.34 6.57
C PRO A 153 4.75 -9.67 5.19
N LYS A 154 4.98 -10.90 4.73
CA LYS A 154 4.58 -11.39 3.41
C LYS A 154 3.66 -12.59 3.50
N THR A 155 2.78 -12.74 2.53
CA THR A 155 2.08 -14.00 2.30
C THR A 155 3.07 -15.06 1.79
N ARG A 156 2.67 -16.34 1.82
CA ARG A 156 3.45 -17.44 1.23
C ARG A 156 3.73 -17.25 -0.28
N SER A 157 2.95 -16.43 -0.97
CA SER A 157 3.18 -16.06 -2.38
C SER A 157 4.06 -14.81 -2.57
N GLY A 158 4.64 -14.26 -1.49
CA GLY A 158 5.55 -13.11 -1.53
C GLY A 158 4.87 -11.75 -1.55
N LYS A 159 3.55 -11.65 -1.41
CA LYS A 159 2.86 -10.35 -1.34
C LYS A 159 3.02 -9.73 0.04
N ILE A 160 3.44 -8.47 0.11
CA ILE A 160 3.52 -7.69 1.35
C ILE A 160 2.10 -7.51 1.93
N MET A 161 1.96 -7.80 3.22
CA MET A 161 0.70 -7.71 3.95
C MET A 161 0.56 -6.33 4.64
N ARG A 162 0.32 -5.27 3.84
CA ARG A 162 0.21 -3.88 4.34
C ARG A 162 -0.84 -3.73 5.44
N ARG A 163 -1.87 -4.58 5.44
CA ARG A 163 -2.86 -4.61 6.52
C ARG A 163 -2.21 -4.84 7.88
N LEU A 164 -1.29 -5.80 7.98
CA LEU A 164 -0.59 -6.09 9.24
C LEU A 164 0.33 -4.94 9.66
N LEU A 165 1.00 -4.29 8.71
CA LEU A 165 1.79 -3.08 8.99
C LEU A 165 0.92 -1.94 9.52
N ARG A 166 -0.29 -1.79 8.97
CA ARG A 166 -1.28 -0.81 9.46
C ARG A 166 -1.77 -1.15 10.85
N ASP A 167 -2.10 -2.42 11.11
CA ASP A 167 -2.51 -2.88 12.45
C ASP A 167 -1.40 -2.60 13.50
N ILE A 168 -0.13 -2.81 13.13
CA ILE A 168 1.04 -2.51 13.99
C ILE A 168 1.15 -1.02 14.26
N ALA A 169 1.14 -0.19 13.20
CA ALA A 169 1.29 1.26 13.30
C ALA A 169 0.14 1.95 14.03
N GLU A 170 -1.02 1.32 14.12
CA GLU A 170 -2.18 1.81 14.86
C GLU A 170 -2.32 1.18 16.26
N GLY A 171 -1.36 0.36 16.71
CA GLY A 171 -1.42 -0.34 18.00
C GLY A 171 -2.59 -1.32 18.12
N LYS A 172 -3.17 -1.76 17.00
CA LYS A 172 -4.34 -2.66 16.96
C LYS A 172 -3.95 -4.13 17.12
N ALA A 173 -4.93 -4.92 17.54
CA ALA A 173 -4.82 -6.37 17.47
C ALA A 173 -4.65 -6.80 16.02
N LEU A 174 -3.71 -7.71 15.76
CA LEU A 174 -3.51 -8.26 14.43
C LEU A 174 -4.76 -9.01 13.97
N GLY A 175 -5.23 -8.70 12.78
CA GLY A 175 -6.29 -9.48 12.13
C GLY A 175 -5.80 -10.86 11.69
N ASP A 176 -6.45 -11.44 10.67
CA ASP A 176 -6.11 -12.78 10.15
C ASP A 176 -4.65 -12.87 9.68
N THR A 177 -3.89 -13.78 10.27
CA THR A 177 -2.47 -14.07 9.96
C THR A 177 -2.26 -15.43 9.30
N THR A 178 -3.31 -16.14 8.93
CA THR A 178 -3.26 -17.54 8.43
C THR A 178 -2.44 -17.69 7.14
N THR A 179 -2.33 -16.63 6.34
CA THR A 179 -1.56 -16.61 5.08
C THR A 179 -0.13 -16.10 5.24
N LEU A 180 0.26 -15.67 6.44
CA LEU A 180 1.58 -15.13 6.75
C LEU A 180 2.66 -16.22 6.60
N ALA A 181 3.75 -15.87 5.92
CA ALA A 181 4.86 -16.80 5.68
C ALA A 181 5.68 -17.04 6.95
N ASP A 182 6.03 -15.96 7.67
CA ASP A 182 6.79 -16.02 8.93
C ASP A 182 6.16 -15.11 10.00
N PRO A 183 5.54 -15.69 11.04
CA PRO A 183 4.97 -14.91 12.14
C PRO A 183 6.01 -14.13 12.97
N ALA A 184 7.28 -14.55 12.98
CA ALA A 184 8.31 -13.89 13.77
C ALA A 184 8.64 -12.48 13.24
N VAL A 185 8.43 -12.23 11.94
CA VAL A 185 8.59 -10.90 11.35
C VAL A 185 7.67 -9.88 12.01
N VAL A 186 6.42 -10.25 12.21
CA VAL A 186 5.42 -9.36 12.80
C VAL A 186 5.70 -9.09 14.28
N ALA A 187 6.18 -10.10 15.02
CA ALA A 187 6.58 -9.92 16.42
C ALA A 187 7.72 -8.90 16.53
N ARG A 188 8.79 -9.09 15.73
CA ARG A 188 9.94 -8.14 15.71
C ARG A 188 9.51 -6.72 15.35
N LEU A 189 8.65 -6.55 14.35
CA LEU A 189 8.16 -5.23 13.95
C LEU A 189 7.34 -4.55 15.04
N LYS A 190 6.54 -5.30 15.81
CA LYS A 190 5.80 -4.75 16.94
C LYS A 190 6.71 -4.23 18.04
N ASP A 191 7.74 -5.02 18.38
CA ASP A 191 8.71 -4.63 19.40
C ASP A 191 9.46 -3.36 18.96
N GLN A 192 9.93 -3.30 17.70
CA GLN A 192 10.63 -2.14 17.14
C GLN A 192 9.74 -0.89 17.08
N TYR A 193 8.48 -1.02 16.66
CA TYR A 193 7.57 0.13 16.55
C TYR A 193 7.16 0.69 17.93
N GLY A 194 7.05 -0.18 18.95
CA GLY A 194 6.73 0.24 20.32
C GLY A 194 7.88 0.86 21.09
N GLU A 195 9.13 0.69 20.64
CA GLU A 195 10.32 1.32 21.24
C GLU A 195 10.59 2.74 20.70
N GLU A 196 9.97 3.12 19.58
CA GLU A 196 10.15 4.43 18.94
C GLU A 196 9.05 5.46 19.32
N GLU A 197 7.99 5.08 20.06
CA GLU A 197 6.98 5.96 20.64
C GLU A 197 7.39 6.39 22.07
#